data_b498967ea8cfb4c13e6370319449be24
#
_entry.id   b498967ea8cfb4c13e6370319449be24
#
_cell.length_a   1.000
_cell.length_b   1.000
_cell.length_c   1.000
_cell.angle_alpha   90.00
_cell.angle_beta   90.00
_cell.angle_gamma   90.00
#
_symmetry.space_group_name_H-M   'P 1'
#
loop_
_entity.id
_entity.type
_entity.pdbx_description
1 polymer ?
#
loop_
_entity_poly.entity_id
_entity_poly.type
_entity_poly.pdbx_seq_one_letter_code
_entity_poly.pdbx_strand_id
1 'polypeptide(L)' 'MHLWEKDPVLTTEEATEYLKISKPTYLKYIRLGRIRAIKAGKGWRVLHSELNRFLRGELNN' A
#
# COMPACT_ATOMS: atom_id res chain seq x y z
N MET A 1 13.83 -12.49 15.53
CA MET A 1 13.75 -11.81 14.25
C MET A 1 12.39 -11.19 14.05
N HIS A 2 12.35 -10.00 13.56
CA HIS A 2 11.13 -9.25 13.39
C HIS A 2 10.84 -9.04 11.90
N LEU A 3 9.79 -9.68 11.43
CA LEU A 3 9.44 -9.60 10.00
C LEU A 3 9.15 -8.18 9.55
N TRP A 4 8.58 -7.37 10.45
CA TRP A 4 8.25 -5.99 10.10
C TRP A 4 9.47 -5.12 9.86
N GLU A 5 10.64 -5.53 10.36
CA GLU A 5 11.86 -4.77 10.09
C GLU A 5 12.27 -4.86 8.63
N LYS A 6 11.89 -5.96 7.97
CA LYS A 6 12.17 -6.13 6.56
C LYS A 6 11.00 -5.71 5.68
N ASP A 7 9.87 -5.42 6.29
CA ASP A 7 8.66 -5.10 5.58
C ASP A 7 7.97 -3.96 6.31
N PRO A 8 8.48 -2.74 6.14
CA PRO A 8 7.96 -1.60 6.89
C PRO A 8 6.48 -1.35 6.60
N VAL A 9 5.81 -0.83 7.61
CA VAL A 9 4.43 -0.42 7.50
C VAL A 9 4.39 1.04 7.09
N LEU A 10 3.65 1.34 6.03
CA LEU A 10 3.59 2.68 5.47
C LEU A 10 2.24 3.33 5.75
N THR A 11 2.27 4.65 5.94
CA THR A 11 1.04 5.43 6.05
C THR A 11 0.48 5.68 4.65
N THR A 12 -0.75 6.23 4.61
CA THR A 12 -1.36 6.60 3.33
C THR A 12 -0.47 7.58 2.56
N GLU A 13 0.07 8.58 3.25
CA GLU A 13 0.93 9.56 2.61
C GLU A 13 2.18 8.94 2.04
N GLU A 14 2.81 8.06 2.83
CA GLU A 14 4.00 7.37 2.36
C GLU A 14 3.71 6.45 1.19
N ALA A 15 2.58 5.75 1.24
CA ALA A 15 2.21 4.83 0.18
C ALA A 15 1.90 5.55 -1.13
N THR A 16 1.15 6.66 -1.06
CA THR A 16 0.83 7.41 -2.27
C THR A 16 2.06 8.02 -2.89
N GLU A 17 3.00 8.46 -2.06
CA GLU A 17 4.25 8.99 -2.58
C GLU A 17 5.10 7.89 -3.22
N TYR A 18 5.14 6.74 -2.59
CA TYR A 18 5.88 5.61 -3.11
C TYR A 18 5.32 5.16 -4.47
N LEU A 19 4.01 5.13 -4.59
CA LEU A 19 3.34 4.71 -5.82
C LEU A 19 3.21 5.85 -6.84
N LYS A 20 3.43 7.08 -6.41
CA LYS A 20 3.26 8.27 -7.25
C LYS A 20 1.84 8.40 -7.79
N ILE A 21 0.87 8.16 -6.94
CA ILE A 21 -0.53 8.31 -7.31
C ILE A 21 -1.22 9.22 -6.31
N SER A 22 -2.40 9.70 -6.68
CA SER A 22 -3.18 10.56 -5.80
C SER A 22 -3.84 9.74 -4.70
N LYS A 23 -4.21 10.41 -3.61
CA LYS A 23 -4.89 9.75 -2.51
C LYS A 23 -6.22 9.13 -2.93
N PRO A 24 -7.08 9.84 -3.69
CA PRO A 24 -8.32 9.20 -4.15
C PRO A 24 -8.09 7.93 -4.96
N THR A 25 -7.06 7.93 -5.81
CA THR A 25 -6.74 6.74 -6.60
C THR A 25 -6.29 5.61 -5.70
N TYR A 26 -5.46 5.92 -4.70
CA TYR A 26 -5.00 4.93 -3.74
C TYR A 26 -6.16 4.29 -2.99
N LEU A 27 -7.09 5.11 -2.49
CA LEU A 27 -8.25 4.59 -1.77
C LEU A 27 -9.14 3.75 -2.67
N LYS A 28 -9.23 4.11 -3.94
CA LYS A 28 -10.00 3.31 -4.90
C LYS A 28 -9.40 1.91 -5.04
N TYR A 29 -8.07 1.83 -5.14
CA TYR A 29 -7.41 0.52 -5.26
C TYR A 29 -7.60 -0.32 -4.01
N ILE A 30 -7.64 0.30 -2.84
CA ILE A 30 -7.91 -0.42 -1.60
C ILE A 30 -9.34 -0.98 -1.63
N ARG A 31 -10.31 -0.16 -2.05
CA ARG A 31 -11.70 -0.60 -2.14
C ARG A 31 -11.89 -1.74 -3.14
N LEU A 32 -11.14 -1.69 -4.22
CA LEU A 32 -11.23 -2.73 -5.24
C LEU A 32 -10.49 -4.01 -4.84
N GLY A 33 -9.79 -3.98 -3.71
CA GLY A 33 -9.05 -5.14 -3.26
C GLY A 33 -7.73 -5.35 -3.96
N ARG A 34 -7.26 -4.37 -4.73
CA ARG A 34 -5.99 -4.49 -5.44
C ARG A 34 -4.81 -4.19 -4.53
N ILE A 35 -5.01 -3.37 -3.52
CA ILE A 35 -4.02 -3.10 -2.49
C ILE A 35 -4.60 -3.55 -1.17
N ARG A 36 -3.89 -4.43 -0.49
CA ARG A 36 -4.33 -4.92 0.81
C ARG A 36 -3.79 -4.02 1.90
N ALA A 37 -4.68 -3.25 2.50
CA ALA A 37 -4.31 -2.35 3.57
C ALA A 37 -5.15 -2.64 4.79
N ILE A 38 -4.66 -2.23 5.96
CA ILE A 38 -5.34 -2.44 7.22
C ILE A 38 -5.81 -1.09 7.74
N LYS A 39 -7.07 -1.00 8.11
CA LYS A 39 -7.59 0.21 8.71
C LYS A 39 -7.02 0.36 10.12
N ALA A 40 -6.39 1.49 10.37
CA ALA A 40 -5.77 1.75 11.66
C ALA A 40 -6.10 3.17 12.07
N GLY A 41 -6.94 3.29 13.10
CA GLY A 41 -7.40 4.60 13.52
C GLY A 41 -8.17 5.29 12.41
N LYS A 42 -7.75 6.49 12.02
CA LYS A 42 -8.43 7.27 11.00
C LYS A 42 -7.90 7.03 9.60
N GLY A 43 -6.92 6.18 9.45
CA GLY A 43 -6.31 6.00 8.15
C GLY A 43 -5.99 4.55 7.87
N TRP A 44 -5.27 4.34 6.80
CA TRP A 44 -4.89 3.03 6.36
C TRP A 44 -3.40 2.81 6.56
N ARG A 45 -3.02 1.57 6.86
CA ARG A 45 -1.62 1.16 6.93
C ARG A 45 -1.43 0.04 5.93
N VAL A 46 -0.30 0.04 5.27
CA VAL A 46 -0.02 -0.97 4.25
C VAL A 46 1.43 -1.42 4.39
N LEU A 47 1.67 -2.71 4.17
CA LEU A 47 3.02 -3.23 4.18
C LEU A 47 3.73 -2.88 2.86
N HIS A 48 5.01 -2.60 2.96
CA HIS A 48 5.80 -2.27 1.78
C HIS A 48 5.74 -3.39 0.74
N SER A 49 5.74 -4.65 1.20
CA SER A 49 5.67 -5.79 0.29
C SER A 49 4.36 -5.81 -0.50
N GLU A 50 3.27 -5.33 0.10
CA GLU A 50 2.00 -5.27 -0.61
C GLU A 50 2.04 -4.26 -1.75
N LEU A 51 2.72 -3.15 -1.54
CA LEU A 51 2.88 -2.17 -2.60
C LEU A 51 3.75 -2.71 -3.72
N ASN A 52 4.80 -3.43 -3.38
CA ASN A 52 5.64 -4.05 -4.39
C ASN A 52 4.88 -5.11 -5.19
N ARG A 53 4.05 -5.88 -4.51
CA ARG A 53 3.22 -6.87 -5.19
C ARG A 53 2.26 -6.18 -6.15
N PHE A 54 1.64 -5.10 -5.71
CA PHE A 54 0.73 -4.34 -6.55
C PHE A 54 1.43 -3.82 -7.79
N LEU A 55 2.62 -3.24 -7.61
CA LEU A 55 3.37 -2.69 -8.72
C LEU A 55 3.77 -3.77 -9.72
N ARG A 56 4.18 -4.95 -9.22
CA ARG A 56 4.54 -6.04 -10.12
C ARG A 56 3.35 -6.51 -10.92
N GLY A 57 2.17 -6.56 -10.29
CA GLY A 57 0.97 -6.96 -11.00
C GLY A 57 0.60 -5.96 -12.07
N GLU A 58 0.71 -4.67 -11.78
CA GLU A 58 0.38 -3.64 -12.76
C GLU A 58 1.36 -3.63 -13.93
N LEU A 59 2.63 -3.85 -13.64
CA LEU A 59 3.65 -3.81 -14.69
C LEU A 59 3.64 -5.06 -15.56
N ASN A 60 3.12 -6.17 -15.05
CA ASN A 60 3.14 -7.43 -15.78
C ASN A 60 1.85 -7.71 -16.53
N ASN A 61 0.91 -6.82 -16.45
CA ASN A 61 -0.39 -7.00 -17.14
C ASN A 61 -0.36 -6.44 -18.54
#